data_ed8271a85811c398fdd8dbf05f653719
#
_entry.id   ed8271a85811c398fdd8dbf05f653719
#
_cell.length_a   1.000
_cell.length_b   1.000
_cell.length_c   1.000
_cell.angle_alpha   90.00
_cell.angle_beta   90.00
_cell.angle_gamma   90.00
#
_symmetry.space_group_name_H-M   'P 1'
#
loop_
_entity.id
_entity.type
_entity.pdbx_description
1 polymer ?
#
loop_
_entity_poly.entity_id
_entity_poly.type
_entity_poly.pdbx_seq_one_letter_code
_entity_poly.pdbx_strand_id
1 'polypeptide(L)'
;MGQLSGGERQRVLLARALAVEAEVLLMDEPLANLDPPHQTDWLLLAKALVANGKTVISVLHEISFALQADEVVVMNHGRVTHQGACSDTVSHRAIEAVFDKRIAIHQLAGQWVSLPKI
;
A
#
# COMPACT_ATOMS: atom_id res chain seq x y z
N MET A 1 -5.75 -22.95 -18.79
CA MET A 1 -5.69 -22.69 -17.36
C MET A 1 -7.00 -22.05 -16.93
N GLY A 2 -7.62 -22.57 -15.88
CA GLY A 2 -8.88 -22.03 -15.38
C GLY A 2 -8.74 -20.60 -14.85
N GLN A 3 -9.87 -19.97 -14.58
CA GLN A 3 -9.87 -18.65 -13.98
C GLN A 3 -9.37 -18.74 -12.53
N LEU A 4 -8.44 -17.87 -12.18
CA LEU A 4 -7.94 -17.74 -10.83
C LEU A 4 -8.71 -16.63 -10.10
N SER A 5 -8.94 -16.80 -8.79
CA SER A 5 -9.43 -15.72 -7.95
C SER A 5 -8.40 -14.60 -7.89
N GLY A 6 -8.82 -13.41 -7.47
CA GLY A 6 -7.91 -12.28 -7.30
C GLY A 6 -6.73 -12.60 -6.38
N GLY A 7 -6.99 -13.31 -5.26
CA GLY A 7 -5.96 -13.71 -4.32
C GLY A 7 -4.98 -14.74 -4.90
N GLU A 8 -5.50 -15.70 -5.65
CA GLU A 8 -4.66 -16.69 -6.31
C GLU A 8 -3.77 -16.07 -7.38
N ARG A 9 -4.32 -15.16 -8.18
CA ARG A 9 -3.55 -14.43 -9.19
C ARG A 9 -2.43 -13.63 -8.54
N GLN A 10 -2.71 -12.96 -7.44
CA GLN A 10 -1.72 -12.18 -6.72
C GLN A 10 -0.57 -13.05 -6.21
N ARG A 11 -0.88 -14.22 -5.64
CA ARG A 11 0.15 -15.16 -5.18
C ARG A 11 1.02 -15.68 -6.30
N VAL A 12 0.43 -15.96 -7.46
CA VAL A 12 1.18 -16.40 -8.63
C VAL A 12 2.15 -15.30 -9.10
N LEU A 13 1.69 -14.06 -9.18
CA LEU A 13 2.54 -12.95 -9.58
C LEU A 13 3.69 -12.74 -8.60
N LEU A 14 3.43 -12.87 -7.30
CA LEU A 14 4.45 -12.75 -6.28
C LEU A 14 5.47 -13.89 -6.35
N ALA A 15 5.00 -15.11 -6.56
CA ALA A 15 5.89 -16.25 -6.72
C ALA A 15 6.81 -16.06 -7.92
N ARG A 16 6.31 -15.51 -9.01
CA ARG A 16 7.12 -15.22 -10.20
C ARG A 16 8.16 -14.14 -9.91
N ALA A 17 7.77 -13.07 -9.20
CA ALA A 17 8.69 -12.01 -8.82
C ALA A 17 9.81 -12.55 -7.92
N LEU A 18 9.48 -13.43 -6.96
CA LEU A 18 10.46 -14.07 -6.11
C LEU A 18 11.38 -15.01 -6.87
N ALA A 19 10.84 -15.73 -7.86
CA ALA A 19 11.62 -16.68 -8.65
C ALA A 19 12.72 -15.99 -9.48
N VAL A 20 12.52 -14.74 -9.90
CA VAL A 20 13.55 -13.97 -10.62
C VAL A 20 14.47 -13.18 -9.65
N GLU A 21 14.32 -13.40 -8.36
CA GLU A 21 15.15 -12.80 -7.31
C GLU A 21 15.23 -11.26 -7.41
N ALA A 22 14.14 -10.63 -7.79
CA ALA A 22 14.09 -9.17 -7.88
C ALA A 22 14.36 -8.53 -6.52
N GLU A 23 15.22 -7.51 -6.48
CA GLU A 23 15.49 -6.76 -5.26
C GLU A 23 14.47 -5.65 -5.04
N VAL A 24 13.91 -5.12 -6.12
CA VAL A 24 12.88 -4.09 -6.09
C VAL A 24 11.64 -4.62 -6.80
N LEU A 25 10.52 -4.60 -6.09
CA LEU A 25 9.23 -5.02 -6.63
C LEU A 25 8.32 -3.81 -6.76
N LEU A 26 7.82 -3.60 -7.97
CA LEU A 26 6.83 -2.55 -8.26
C LEU A 26 5.47 -3.21 -8.41
N MET A 27 4.50 -2.75 -7.65
CA MET A 27 3.14 -3.29 -7.69
C MET A 27 2.15 -2.16 -7.92
N ASP A 28 1.35 -2.27 -8.98
CA ASP A 28 0.36 -1.27 -9.32
C ASP A 28 -1.01 -1.78 -8.87
N GLU A 29 -1.61 -1.09 -7.92
CA GLU A 29 -2.92 -1.40 -7.35
C GLU A 29 -3.09 -2.88 -6.97
N PRO A 30 -2.17 -3.43 -6.16
CA PRO A 30 -2.21 -4.86 -5.83
C PRO A 30 -3.42 -5.29 -5.02
N LEU A 31 -4.14 -4.35 -4.40
CA LEU A 31 -5.32 -4.62 -3.58
C LEU A 31 -6.62 -4.55 -4.37
N ALA A 32 -6.59 -4.08 -5.61
CA ALA A 32 -7.79 -3.95 -6.42
C ALA A 32 -8.45 -5.32 -6.62
N ASN A 33 -9.76 -5.35 -6.42
CA ASN A 33 -10.58 -6.57 -6.58
C ASN A 33 -10.28 -7.69 -5.58
N LEU A 34 -9.52 -7.41 -4.52
CA LEU A 34 -9.31 -8.37 -3.44
C LEU A 34 -10.32 -8.11 -2.31
N ASP A 35 -10.84 -9.19 -1.75
CA ASP A 35 -11.65 -9.10 -0.53
C ASP A 35 -10.74 -8.90 0.70
N PRO A 36 -11.29 -8.50 1.86
CA PRO A 36 -10.47 -8.15 3.02
C PRO A 36 -9.46 -9.21 3.47
N PRO A 37 -9.77 -10.51 3.54
CA PRO A 37 -8.76 -11.49 3.91
C PRO A 37 -7.57 -11.53 2.97
N HIS A 38 -7.79 -11.43 1.67
CA HIS A 38 -6.72 -11.45 0.67
C HIS A 38 -5.90 -10.15 0.70
N GLN A 39 -6.53 -9.02 1.02
CA GLN A 39 -5.81 -7.77 1.22
C GLN A 39 -4.84 -7.88 2.39
N THR A 40 -5.27 -8.49 3.49
CA THR A 40 -4.40 -8.74 4.64
C THR A 40 -3.25 -9.67 4.27
N ASP A 41 -3.54 -10.73 3.52
CA ASP A 41 -2.49 -11.66 3.05
C ASP A 41 -1.44 -10.93 2.23
N TRP A 42 -1.87 -10.03 1.33
CA TRP A 42 -0.94 -9.23 0.54
C TRP A 42 -0.06 -8.36 1.43
N LEU A 43 -0.64 -7.70 2.43
CA LEU A 43 0.13 -6.85 3.34
C LEU A 43 1.19 -7.64 4.10
N LEU A 44 0.81 -8.80 4.63
CA LEU A 44 1.74 -9.67 5.35
C LEU A 44 2.88 -10.13 4.44
N LEU A 45 2.57 -10.44 3.20
CA LEU A 45 3.57 -10.84 2.21
C LEU A 45 4.53 -9.70 1.88
N ALA A 46 4.00 -8.49 1.67
CA ALA A 46 4.82 -7.31 1.43
C ALA A 46 5.78 -7.06 2.61
N LYS A 47 5.29 -7.18 3.84
CA LYS A 47 6.12 -7.03 5.04
C LYS A 47 7.19 -8.10 5.12
N ALA A 48 6.87 -9.34 4.75
CA ALA A 48 7.85 -10.43 4.74
C ALA A 48 8.94 -10.19 3.70
N LEU A 49 8.59 -9.67 2.53
CA LEU A 49 9.57 -9.33 1.49
C LEU A 49 10.53 -8.25 1.98
N VAL A 50 10.01 -7.22 2.61
CA VAL A 50 10.84 -6.14 3.18
C VAL A 50 11.76 -6.68 4.28
N ALA A 51 11.25 -7.57 5.14
CA ALA A 51 12.05 -8.19 6.20
C ALA A 51 13.20 -9.02 5.63
N ASN A 52 13.06 -9.53 4.40
CA ASN A 52 14.10 -10.28 3.69
C ASN A 52 15.00 -9.40 2.82
N GLY A 53 15.00 -8.09 3.05
CA GLY A 53 15.90 -7.17 2.38
C GLY A 53 15.41 -6.67 1.03
N LYS A 54 14.17 -6.96 0.65
CA LYS A 54 13.60 -6.46 -0.60
C LYS A 54 13.04 -5.07 -0.42
N THR A 55 12.97 -4.31 -1.52
CA THR A 55 12.26 -3.03 -1.56
C THR A 55 10.95 -3.24 -2.30
N VAL A 56 9.85 -2.85 -1.67
CA VAL A 56 8.51 -2.96 -2.26
C VAL A 56 7.96 -1.55 -2.44
N ILE A 57 7.61 -1.22 -3.69
CA ILE A 57 6.98 0.05 -4.04
C ILE A 57 5.60 -0.29 -4.60
N SER A 58 4.56 0.23 -3.95
CA SER A 58 3.18 -0.09 -4.35
C SER A 58 2.40 1.19 -4.59
N VAL A 59 1.63 1.21 -5.67
CA VAL A 59 0.63 2.24 -5.92
C VAL A 59 -0.67 1.78 -5.29
N LEU A 60 -1.16 2.51 -4.30
CA LEU A 60 -2.34 2.14 -3.54
C LEU A 60 -3.33 3.30 -3.48
N HIS A 61 -4.61 2.98 -3.54
CA HIS A 61 -5.70 3.91 -3.25
C HIS A 61 -6.30 3.68 -1.86
N GLU A 62 -5.96 2.55 -1.26
CA GLU A 62 -6.40 2.17 0.08
C GLU A 62 -5.45 2.80 1.10
N ILE A 63 -5.84 3.96 1.61
CA ILE A 63 -4.95 4.80 2.42
C ILE A 63 -4.47 4.10 3.70
N SER A 64 -5.37 3.38 4.38
CA SER A 64 -4.99 2.67 5.60
C SER A 64 -3.92 1.60 5.35
N PHE A 65 -3.94 0.96 4.18
CA PHE A 65 -2.88 0.02 3.78
C PHE A 65 -1.60 0.75 3.39
N ALA A 66 -1.71 1.87 2.68
CA ALA A 66 -0.54 2.67 2.30
C ALA A 66 0.23 3.15 3.53
N LEU A 67 -0.49 3.50 4.60
CA LEU A 67 0.11 3.97 5.85
C LEU A 67 0.83 2.87 6.64
N GLN A 68 0.75 1.62 6.21
CA GLN A 68 1.53 0.52 6.80
C GLN A 68 2.96 0.44 6.26
N ALA A 69 3.29 1.22 5.24
CA ALA A 69 4.64 1.28 4.69
C ALA A 69 5.55 2.14 5.56
N ASP A 70 6.85 2.08 5.27
CA ASP A 70 7.83 2.91 5.97
C ASP A 70 7.75 4.36 5.48
N GLU A 71 7.66 4.55 4.17
CA GLU A 71 7.61 5.87 3.56
C GLU A 71 6.46 5.95 2.56
N VAL A 72 6.00 7.17 2.32
CA VAL A 72 4.96 7.47 1.35
C VAL A 72 5.43 8.54 0.38
N VAL A 73 5.04 8.37 -0.87
CA VAL A 73 5.16 9.40 -1.91
C VAL A 73 3.75 9.80 -2.30
N VAL A 74 3.42 11.07 -2.12
CA VAL A 74 2.09 11.59 -2.45
C VAL A 74 2.18 12.29 -3.80
N MET A 75 1.31 11.87 -4.73
CA MET A 75 1.27 12.43 -6.07
C MET A 75 -0.08 13.06 -6.35
N ASN A 76 -0.06 14.14 -7.08
CA ASN A 76 -1.28 14.84 -7.52
C ASN A 76 -1.02 15.47 -8.88
N HIS A 77 -1.89 15.21 -9.84
CA HIS A 77 -1.78 15.73 -11.20
C HIS A 77 -0.41 15.47 -11.83
N GLY A 78 0.11 14.25 -11.64
CA GLY A 78 1.39 13.83 -12.23
C GLY A 78 2.62 14.40 -11.54
N ARG A 79 2.47 15.03 -10.39
CA ARG A 79 3.60 15.62 -9.65
C ARG A 79 3.68 15.04 -8.25
N VAL A 80 4.91 14.91 -7.74
CA VAL A 80 5.14 14.57 -6.34
C VAL A 80 4.93 15.81 -5.50
N THR A 81 3.95 15.76 -4.59
CA THR A 81 3.64 16.88 -3.69
C THR A 81 4.29 16.70 -2.31
N HIS A 82 4.62 15.47 -1.94
CA HIS A 82 5.24 15.17 -0.66
C HIS A 82 5.93 13.80 -0.71
N GLN A 83 6.99 13.67 0.06
CA GLN A 83 7.66 12.39 0.31
C GLN A 83 8.16 12.40 1.75
N GLY A 84 7.89 11.35 2.50
CA GLY A 84 8.33 11.25 3.87
C GLY A 84 7.84 10.00 4.57
N ALA A 85 8.14 9.90 5.87
CA ALA A 85 7.73 8.76 6.68
C ALA A 85 6.22 8.68 6.82
N CYS A 86 5.67 7.48 6.77
CA CYS A 86 4.23 7.25 6.95
C CYS A 86 3.74 7.64 8.34
N SER A 87 4.62 7.65 9.33
CA SER A 87 4.28 8.04 10.70
C SER A 87 4.33 9.55 10.94
N ASP A 88 4.82 10.33 9.98
CA ASP A 88 4.97 11.77 10.12
C ASP A 88 3.63 12.49 9.90
N THR A 89 3.30 13.40 10.80
CA THR A 89 2.09 14.23 10.71
C THR A 89 2.06 15.06 9.41
N VAL A 90 3.22 15.51 8.93
CA VAL A 90 3.30 16.26 7.68
C VAL A 90 2.87 15.37 6.51
N SER A 91 3.24 14.10 6.51
CA SER A 91 2.80 13.14 5.51
C SER A 91 1.29 12.94 5.56
N HIS A 92 0.71 12.85 6.76
CA HIS A 92 -0.73 12.69 6.94
C HIS A 92 -1.49 13.88 6.35
N ARG A 93 -1.03 15.09 6.61
CA ARG A 93 -1.65 16.30 6.07
C ARG A 93 -1.55 16.37 4.56
N ALA A 94 -0.42 15.94 3.99
CA ALA A 94 -0.24 15.91 2.54
C ALA A 94 -1.22 14.94 1.90
N ILE A 95 -1.44 13.77 2.50
CA ILE A 95 -2.41 12.80 2.01
C ILE A 95 -3.84 13.36 2.12
N GLU A 96 -4.19 13.93 3.27
CA GLU A 96 -5.51 14.53 3.47
C GLU A 96 -5.80 15.62 2.43
N ALA A 97 -4.80 16.42 2.08
CA ALA A 97 -4.94 17.50 1.11
C ALA A 97 -5.27 16.98 -0.29
N VAL A 98 -4.67 15.86 -0.71
CA VAL A 98 -4.94 15.26 -2.03
C VAL A 98 -6.39 14.80 -2.14
N PHE A 99 -7.01 14.42 -1.03
CA PHE A 99 -8.40 13.98 -0.99
C PHE A 99 -9.35 15.10 -0.52
N ASP A 100 -8.98 16.36 -0.80
CA ASP A 100 -9.80 17.55 -0.51
C ASP A 100 -10.19 17.67 0.97
N LYS A 101 -9.36 17.11 1.86
CA LYS A 101 -9.61 17.08 3.31
C LYS A 101 -10.93 16.39 3.68
N ARG A 102 -11.38 15.46 2.84
CA ARG A 102 -12.60 14.69 3.09
C ARG A 102 -12.32 13.39 3.85
N ILE A 103 -11.08 13.15 4.18
CA ILE A 103 -10.65 12.06 5.03
C ILE A 103 -9.83 12.63 6.18
N ALA A 104 -9.77 11.90 7.28
CA ALA A 104 -8.93 12.23 8.41
C ALA A 104 -8.14 10.99 8.82
N ILE A 105 -6.85 11.20 9.10
CA ILE A 105 -5.97 10.11 9.51
C ILE A 105 -5.87 10.12 11.02
N HIS A 106 -6.15 8.98 11.62
CA HIS A 106 -6.16 8.79 13.08
C HIS A 106 -5.34 7.57 13.46
N GLN A 107 -4.87 7.55 14.68
CA GLN A 107 -4.25 6.35 15.24
C GLN A 107 -5.32 5.53 15.95
N LEU A 108 -5.43 4.25 15.59
CA LEU A 108 -6.39 3.33 16.16
C LEU A 108 -5.73 1.95 16.31
N ALA A 109 -5.77 1.40 17.51
CA ALA A 109 -5.15 0.09 17.80
C ALA A 109 -3.70 0.00 17.36
N GLY A 110 -2.93 1.09 17.55
CA GLY A 110 -1.52 1.14 17.17
C GLY A 110 -1.26 1.32 15.69
N GLN A 111 -2.30 1.55 14.89
CA GLN A 111 -2.18 1.72 13.45
C GLN A 111 -2.72 3.08 13.03
N TRP A 112 -2.14 3.61 11.94
CA TRP A 112 -2.69 4.79 11.29
C TRP A 112 -3.79 4.36 10.32
N VAL A 113 -4.95 4.97 10.44
CA VAL A 113 -6.12 4.63 9.62
C VAL A 113 -6.73 5.89 9.03
N SER A 114 -7.34 5.72 7.86
CA SER A 114 -8.08 6.78 7.19
C SER A 114 -9.57 6.57 7.42
N LEU A 115 -10.23 7.61 7.91
CA LEU A 115 -11.67 7.60 8.13
C LEU A 115 -12.31 8.71 7.32
N PRO A 116 -13.53 8.50 6.79
CA PRO A 116 -14.23 9.58 6.11
C PRO A 116 -14.58 10.69 7.09
N LYS A 117 -14.49 11.92 6.63
CA LYS A 117 -14.93 13.09 7.37
C LYS A 117 -16.39 13.33 7.07
N ILE A 118 -17.22 13.12 8.06
CA ILE A 118 -18.67 13.24 7.92
C ILE A 118 -19.13 14.62 8.38
#